data_5a62c2928c4b1f4734029ab10d07201c
#
_entry.id   5a62c2928c4b1f4734029ab10d07201c
#
_cell.length_a   1.000
_cell.length_b   1.000
_cell.length_c   1.000
_cell.angle_alpha   90.00
_cell.angle_beta   90.00
_cell.angle_gamma   90.00
#
_symmetry.space_group_name_H-M   'P 1'
#
loop_
_entity.id
_entity.type
_entity.pdbx_description
1 polymer ?
#
loop_
_entity_poly.entity_id
_entity_poly.type
_entity_poly.pdbx_seq_one_letter_code
_entity_poly.pdbx_strand_id
1 'polypeptide(L)'
;NGVCMHHDLGCLGAAVNTRAIERHLQILKEMGCNGIRCSHNPPAPELLDLCDRMGFIVMDEAFDMWRKKKTAHDYARYFNEWHERDLNDFILRDRNHPSVFMWSIGNEVLEQWSDAKADTLSLEEANLILNFGHSSEMLAKEGEESVNSLLTKKLVSFVKGLDPTRPVTAGCNEPNSGNHLFRSGVLDVIGYNYHNKDIPNVP
;
A
#
# COMPACT_ATOMS: atom_id res chain seq x y z
N ASN A 1 10.37 15.82 7.32
CA ASN A 1 9.07 16.25 6.79
C ASN A 1 8.83 15.62 5.44
N GLY A 2 7.63 15.04 5.22
CA GLY A 2 7.26 14.37 3.98
C GLY A 2 5.99 14.92 3.36
N VAL A 3 5.80 14.64 2.08
CA VAL A 3 4.60 14.96 1.30
C VAL A 3 4.10 13.75 0.55
N CYS A 4 2.80 13.71 0.28
CA CYS A 4 2.23 12.79 -0.69
C CYS A 4 2.43 13.37 -2.10
N MET A 5 2.96 12.56 -3.01
CA MET A 5 3.07 12.91 -4.42
C MET A 5 2.20 12.02 -5.26
N HIS A 6 1.22 12.60 -5.91
CA HIS A 6 0.50 11.96 -6.98
C HIS A 6 1.28 12.12 -8.28
N HIS A 7 1.28 11.10 -9.13
CA HIS A 7 1.95 11.15 -10.42
C HIS A 7 1.15 12.02 -11.40
N ASP A 8 1.32 13.34 -11.29
CA ASP A 8 0.63 14.35 -12.09
C ASP A 8 1.60 15.50 -12.41
N LEU A 9 1.73 15.81 -13.67
CA LEU A 9 2.60 16.87 -14.19
C LEU A 9 1.80 18.00 -14.85
N GLY A 10 0.62 18.32 -14.34
CA GLY A 10 -0.24 19.38 -14.86
C GLY A 10 -0.68 19.11 -16.31
N CYS A 11 -0.26 19.92 -17.26
CA CYS A 11 -0.67 19.75 -18.67
C CYS A 11 -0.17 18.47 -19.36
N LEU A 12 0.78 17.75 -18.74
CA LEU A 12 1.28 16.46 -19.23
C LEU A 12 0.50 15.27 -18.67
N GLY A 13 -0.36 15.50 -17.68
CA GLY A 13 -1.08 14.44 -16.98
C GLY A 13 -0.13 13.39 -16.38
N ALA A 14 -0.39 12.13 -16.67
CA ALA A 14 0.42 10.99 -16.18
C ALA A 14 1.64 10.67 -17.06
N ALA A 15 1.99 11.49 -18.03
CA ALA A 15 3.20 11.28 -18.83
C ALA A 15 4.46 11.52 -18.01
N VAL A 16 5.42 10.58 -18.11
CA VAL A 16 6.69 10.70 -17.39
C VAL A 16 7.58 11.76 -18.05
N ASN A 17 8.04 12.73 -17.26
CA ASN A 17 9.03 13.72 -17.67
C ASN A 17 10.02 13.91 -16.53
N THR A 18 11.21 13.33 -16.67
CA THR A 18 12.26 13.34 -15.64
C THR A 18 12.62 14.75 -15.17
N ARG A 19 12.71 15.72 -16.07
CA ARG A 19 13.05 17.11 -15.70
C ARG A 19 11.94 17.80 -14.89
N ALA A 20 10.68 17.50 -15.21
CA ALA A 20 9.56 18.03 -14.43
C ALA A 20 9.50 17.40 -13.02
N ILE A 21 9.74 16.10 -12.91
CA ILE A 21 9.85 15.41 -11.62
C ILE A 21 11.00 16.00 -10.79
N GLU A 22 12.17 16.17 -11.40
CA GLU A 22 13.33 16.78 -10.75
C GLU A 22 13.00 18.18 -10.21
N ARG A 23 12.29 18.99 -11.00
CA ARG A 23 11.86 20.32 -10.57
C ARG A 23 10.92 20.25 -9.35
N HIS A 24 9.98 19.33 -9.31
CA HIS A 24 9.13 19.12 -8.15
C HIS A 24 9.96 18.79 -6.90
N LEU A 25 10.90 17.86 -7.01
CA LEU A 25 11.78 17.49 -5.91
C LEU A 25 12.67 18.65 -5.45
N GLN A 26 13.17 19.47 -6.38
CA GLN A 26 13.94 20.70 -6.04
C GLN A 26 13.10 21.66 -5.19
N ILE A 27 11.86 21.94 -5.60
CA ILE A 27 10.94 22.80 -4.86
C ILE A 27 10.64 22.21 -3.47
N LEU A 28 10.35 20.90 -3.39
CA LEU A 28 10.10 20.23 -2.11
C LEU A 28 11.31 20.33 -1.19
N LYS A 29 12.52 20.21 -1.72
CA LYS A 29 13.74 20.34 -0.93
C LYS A 29 13.95 21.77 -0.42
N GLU A 30 13.64 22.78 -1.24
CA GLU A 30 13.65 24.19 -0.82
C GLU A 30 12.64 24.46 0.30
N MET A 31 11.49 23.75 0.30
CA MET A 31 10.48 23.78 1.36
C MET A 31 10.90 23.03 2.64
N GLY A 32 12.05 22.36 2.65
CA GLY A 32 12.52 21.57 3.79
C GLY A 32 11.94 20.16 3.85
N CYS A 33 11.37 19.64 2.76
CA CYS A 33 10.90 18.26 2.67
C CYS A 33 12.07 17.32 2.37
N ASN A 34 12.04 16.14 2.98
CA ASN A 34 13.01 15.07 2.76
C ASN A 34 12.36 13.67 2.62
N GLY A 35 11.04 13.61 2.57
CA GLY A 35 10.28 12.36 2.44
C GLY A 35 9.16 12.48 1.41
N ILE A 36 8.95 11.40 0.68
CA ILE A 36 7.89 11.25 -0.33
C ILE A 36 7.06 10.01 0.01
N ARG A 37 5.75 10.13 -0.07
CA ARG A 37 4.84 8.99 -0.21
C ARG A 37 4.33 8.94 -1.64
N CYS A 38 4.48 7.82 -2.30
CA CYS A 38 3.98 7.61 -3.67
C CYS A 38 2.48 7.32 -3.63
N SER A 39 1.68 8.36 -3.78
CA SER A 39 0.21 8.29 -3.63
C SER A 39 -0.46 8.04 -4.99
N HIS A 40 -1.21 7.03 -5.18
CA HIS A 40 -1.42 5.81 -4.39
C HIS A 40 -1.21 4.64 -5.34
N ASN A 41 -0.03 4.56 -5.91
CA ASN A 41 0.34 3.60 -6.95
C ASN A 41 1.88 3.56 -7.11
N PRO A 42 2.41 2.52 -7.75
CA PRO A 42 3.83 2.44 -8.07
C PRO A 42 4.32 3.69 -8.81
N PRO A 43 5.41 4.32 -8.36
CA PRO A 43 5.96 5.51 -9.00
C PRO A 43 6.64 5.20 -10.34
N ALA A 44 6.88 6.23 -11.14
CA ALA A 44 7.81 6.12 -12.24
C ALA A 44 9.23 5.84 -11.71
N PRO A 45 10.01 4.92 -12.34
CA PRO A 45 11.39 4.63 -11.91
C PRO A 45 12.26 5.88 -11.81
N GLU A 46 12.05 6.85 -12.68
CA GLU A 46 12.77 8.13 -12.70
C GLU A 46 12.59 8.93 -11.40
N LEU A 47 11.45 8.77 -10.70
CA LEU A 47 11.26 9.39 -9.40
C LEU A 47 12.20 8.79 -8.37
N LEU A 48 12.33 7.47 -8.33
CA LEU A 48 13.21 6.77 -7.38
C LEU A 48 14.69 7.08 -7.66
N ASP A 49 15.11 7.06 -8.93
CA ASP A 49 16.45 7.46 -9.35
C ASP A 49 16.80 8.89 -8.88
N LEU A 50 15.85 9.80 -8.97
CA LEU A 50 16.00 11.17 -8.51
C LEU A 50 16.04 11.24 -6.99
N CYS A 51 15.19 10.51 -6.29
CA CYS A 51 15.16 10.45 -4.83
C CYS A 51 16.48 9.91 -4.27
N ASP A 52 17.05 8.86 -4.88
CA ASP A 52 18.36 8.32 -4.52
C ASP A 52 19.46 9.40 -4.62
N ARG A 53 19.50 10.13 -5.73
CA ARG A 53 20.51 11.17 -5.97
C ARG A 53 20.33 12.42 -5.12
N MET A 54 19.08 12.80 -4.84
CA MET A 54 18.74 14.03 -4.14
C MET A 54 18.60 13.85 -2.62
N GLY A 55 18.66 12.60 -2.11
CA GLY A 55 18.60 12.31 -0.68
C GLY A 55 17.20 12.44 -0.09
N PHE A 56 16.18 12.01 -0.81
CA PHE A 56 14.83 11.78 -0.27
C PHE A 56 14.68 10.34 0.22
N ILE A 57 13.86 10.16 1.24
CA ILE A 57 13.35 8.84 1.65
C ILE A 57 11.96 8.65 1.04
N VAL A 58 11.63 7.44 0.63
CA VAL A 58 10.40 7.13 -0.09
C VAL A 58 9.62 6.02 0.63
N MET A 59 8.37 6.32 0.97
CA MET A 59 7.35 5.31 1.25
C MET A 59 6.74 4.92 -0.10
N ASP A 60 7.08 3.75 -0.56
CA ASP A 60 6.67 3.25 -1.86
C ASP A 60 5.36 2.49 -1.77
N GLU A 61 4.34 2.90 -2.53
CA GLU A 61 2.97 2.44 -2.35
C GLU A 61 2.45 1.70 -3.58
N ALA A 62 1.93 0.48 -3.36
CA ALA A 62 1.51 -0.42 -4.42
C ALA A 62 0.09 -0.14 -4.93
N PHE A 63 -0.87 0.04 -4.01
CA PHE A 63 -2.30 0.03 -4.38
C PHE A 63 -3.08 1.14 -3.68
N ASP A 64 -3.98 1.82 -4.42
CA ASP A 64 -4.99 2.70 -3.83
C ASP A 64 -6.21 1.91 -3.30
N MET A 65 -6.55 0.80 -3.93
CA MET A 65 -7.66 -0.09 -3.53
C MET A 65 -7.27 -1.55 -3.72
N TRP A 66 -8.03 -2.43 -3.05
CA TRP A 66 -7.90 -3.87 -3.25
C TRP A 66 -9.10 -4.40 -4.05
N ARG A 67 -9.85 -5.37 -3.50
CA ARG A 67 -11.01 -6.01 -4.14
C ARG A 67 -12.22 -5.11 -4.27
N LYS A 68 -12.42 -4.21 -3.28
CA LYS A 68 -13.56 -3.31 -3.24
C LYS A 68 -13.23 -2.04 -3.98
N LYS A 69 -14.01 -1.75 -5.03
CA LYS A 69 -13.84 -0.56 -5.85
C LYS A 69 -14.19 0.72 -5.08
N LYS A 70 -13.40 1.76 -5.26
CA LYS A 70 -13.68 3.14 -4.84
C LYS A 70 -14.35 3.93 -5.96
N THR A 71 -14.03 3.61 -7.22
CA THR A 71 -14.58 4.27 -8.41
C THR A 71 -15.01 3.26 -9.45
N ALA A 72 -15.70 3.72 -10.50
CA ALA A 72 -16.26 2.84 -11.51
C ALA A 72 -15.22 2.06 -12.32
N HIS A 73 -14.01 2.62 -12.48
CA HIS A 73 -12.99 2.10 -13.41
C HIS A 73 -11.61 1.96 -12.76
N ASP A 74 -11.57 1.71 -11.47
CA ASP A 74 -10.32 1.56 -10.74
C ASP A 74 -9.70 0.15 -10.84
N TYR A 75 -8.58 -0.03 -10.14
CA TYR A 75 -7.79 -1.27 -10.17
C TYR A 75 -8.51 -2.47 -9.53
N ALA A 76 -9.54 -2.27 -8.70
CA ALA A 76 -10.25 -3.37 -8.04
C ALA A 76 -10.76 -4.44 -9.02
N ARG A 77 -11.09 -4.05 -10.26
CA ARG A 77 -11.52 -4.98 -11.33
C ARG A 77 -10.42 -5.96 -11.76
N TYR A 78 -9.17 -5.64 -11.49
CA TYR A 78 -8.01 -6.47 -11.83
C TYR A 78 -7.37 -7.12 -10.61
N PHE A 79 -7.66 -6.62 -9.42
CA PHE A 79 -6.96 -6.98 -8.19
C PHE A 79 -6.88 -8.50 -7.97
N ASN A 80 -8.00 -9.21 -8.09
CA ASN A 80 -8.03 -10.66 -7.82
C ASN A 80 -7.08 -11.46 -8.73
N GLU A 81 -6.94 -11.05 -9.98
CA GLU A 81 -6.13 -11.75 -10.98
C GLU A 81 -4.67 -11.28 -11.00
N TRP A 82 -4.43 -9.99 -10.72
CA TRP A 82 -3.15 -9.37 -11.02
C TRP A 82 -2.33 -8.95 -9.80
N HIS A 83 -2.91 -8.85 -8.61
CA HIS A 83 -2.24 -8.27 -7.44
C HIS A 83 -0.90 -8.94 -7.07
N GLU A 84 -0.80 -10.26 -7.20
CA GLU A 84 0.46 -10.96 -6.88
C GLU A 84 1.55 -10.64 -7.89
N ARG A 85 1.22 -10.67 -9.17
CA ARG A 85 2.17 -10.34 -10.23
C ARG A 85 2.61 -8.89 -10.15
N ASP A 86 1.66 -7.97 -10.02
CA ASP A 86 1.95 -6.54 -9.98
C ASP A 86 2.76 -6.18 -8.73
N LEU A 87 2.42 -6.78 -7.57
CA LEU A 87 3.19 -6.59 -6.34
C LEU A 87 4.60 -7.18 -6.44
N ASN A 88 4.74 -8.36 -7.09
CA ASN A 88 6.05 -8.96 -7.36
C ASN A 88 6.93 -8.04 -8.22
N ASP A 89 6.39 -7.59 -9.35
CA ASP A 89 7.13 -6.76 -10.30
C ASP A 89 7.50 -5.41 -9.68
N PHE A 90 6.60 -4.82 -8.88
CA PHE A 90 6.82 -3.60 -8.13
C PHE A 90 7.98 -3.75 -7.13
N ILE A 91 7.92 -4.74 -6.22
CA ILE A 91 8.96 -4.94 -5.20
C ILE A 91 10.31 -5.28 -5.85
N LEU A 92 10.34 -6.16 -6.84
CA LEU A 92 11.59 -6.55 -7.51
C LEU A 92 12.23 -5.39 -8.28
N ARG A 93 11.42 -4.51 -8.86
CA ARG A 93 11.89 -3.31 -9.55
C ARG A 93 12.56 -2.34 -8.57
N ASP A 94 11.91 -2.10 -7.42
CA ASP A 94 12.22 -0.94 -6.58
C ASP A 94 13.06 -1.26 -5.33
N ARG A 95 13.16 -2.52 -4.91
CA ARG A 95 13.87 -2.92 -3.68
C ARG A 95 15.37 -2.55 -3.63
N ASN A 96 15.99 -2.26 -4.75
CA ASN A 96 17.40 -1.88 -4.81
C ASN A 96 17.62 -0.36 -4.72
N HIS A 97 16.55 0.45 -4.65
CA HIS A 97 16.67 1.88 -4.43
C HIS A 97 16.93 2.18 -2.95
N PRO A 98 18.06 2.82 -2.60
CA PRO A 98 18.36 3.17 -1.20
C PRO A 98 17.39 4.22 -0.62
N SER A 99 16.71 5.00 -1.46
CA SER A 99 15.68 5.92 -1.03
C SER A 99 14.43 5.23 -0.48
N VAL A 100 14.08 4.05 -0.98
CA VAL A 100 12.90 3.30 -0.50
C VAL A 100 13.18 2.77 0.90
N PHE A 101 12.43 3.26 1.90
CA PHE A 101 12.62 2.86 3.29
C PHE A 101 11.46 2.04 3.85
N MET A 102 10.30 2.04 3.16
CA MET A 102 9.07 1.41 3.63
C MET A 102 8.19 1.05 2.43
N TRP A 103 7.51 -0.09 2.52
CA TRP A 103 6.48 -0.53 1.57
C TRP A 103 5.10 -0.23 2.10
N SER A 104 4.22 0.35 1.28
CA SER A 104 2.81 0.53 1.59
C SER A 104 1.97 -0.35 0.66
N ILE A 105 1.13 -1.20 1.26
CA ILE A 105 0.32 -2.18 0.51
C ILE A 105 -1.09 -1.69 0.18
N GLY A 106 -1.46 -0.51 0.63
CA GLY A 106 -2.79 0.04 0.34
C GLY A 106 -3.04 1.41 0.92
N ASN A 107 -3.94 2.15 0.28
CA ASN A 107 -4.43 3.44 0.75
C ASN A 107 -5.93 3.37 0.99
N GLU A 108 -6.36 3.60 2.21
CA GLU A 108 -7.79 3.72 2.57
C GLU A 108 -8.68 2.65 1.92
N VAL A 109 -8.14 1.43 1.84
CA VAL A 109 -8.86 0.32 1.21
C VAL A 109 -10.17 0.07 1.96
N LEU A 110 -11.26 -0.21 1.23
CA LEU A 110 -12.57 -0.38 1.85
C LEU A 110 -12.66 -1.65 2.71
N GLU A 111 -11.71 -2.54 2.55
CA GLU A 111 -11.53 -3.73 3.36
C GLU A 111 -11.12 -3.44 4.81
N GLN A 112 -10.65 -2.22 5.12
CA GLN A 112 -10.25 -1.84 6.47
C GLN A 112 -11.42 -1.74 7.45
N TRP A 113 -12.58 -1.26 6.96
CA TRP A 113 -13.70 -0.87 7.81
C TRP A 113 -14.24 -2.03 8.64
N SER A 114 -14.45 -1.78 9.92
CA SER A 114 -14.95 -2.76 10.89
C SER A 114 -16.33 -3.32 10.53
N ASP A 115 -17.15 -2.54 9.82
CA ASP A 115 -18.46 -2.94 9.29
C ASP A 115 -18.39 -3.52 7.87
N ALA A 116 -17.18 -3.62 7.29
CA ALA A 116 -17.01 -4.20 5.97
C ALA A 116 -17.55 -5.64 5.96
N LYS A 117 -18.41 -5.95 4.98
CA LYS A 117 -18.96 -7.31 4.77
C LYS A 117 -17.87 -8.30 4.31
N ALA A 118 -16.78 -8.38 5.06
CA ALA A 118 -15.67 -9.28 4.79
C ALA A 118 -16.02 -10.71 5.14
N ASP A 119 -16.78 -10.87 6.21
CA ASP A 119 -17.16 -12.15 6.77
C ASP A 119 -18.40 -12.77 6.07
N THR A 120 -18.92 -12.12 5.03
CA THR A 120 -20.03 -12.64 4.21
C THR A 120 -19.56 -13.42 2.97
N LEU A 121 -18.25 -13.49 2.74
CA LEU A 121 -17.72 -14.40 1.73
C LEU A 121 -17.80 -15.83 2.24
N SER A 122 -18.30 -16.72 1.40
CA SER A 122 -18.18 -18.16 1.68
C SER A 122 -16.70 -18.54 1.79
N LEU A 123 -16.42 -19.61 2.51
CA LEU A 123 -15.07 -20.17 2.61
C LEU A 123 -14.47 -20.44 1.22
N GLU A 124 -15.30 -20.76 0.23
CA GLU A 124 -14.93 -21.03 -1.16
C GLU A 124 -14.52 -19.72 -1.89
N GLU A 125 -15.26 -18.63 -1.69
CA GLU A 125 -14.90 -17.32 -2.23
C GLU A 125 -13.66 -16.74 -1.56
N ALA A 126 -13.52 -16.91 -0.26
CA ALA A 126 -12.31 -16.56 0.48
C ALA A 126 -11.10 -17.36 -0.02
N ASN A 127 -11.29 -18.66 -0.28
CA ASN A 127 -10.28 -19.53 -0.86
C ASN A 127 -9.88 -19.11 -2.28
N LEU A 128 -10.81 -18.77 -3.14
CA LEU A 128 -10.53 -18.26 -4.48
C LEU A 128 -9.67 -16.98 -4.45
N ILE A 129 -9.91 -16.12 -3.46
CA ILE A 129 -9.16 -14.87 -3.29
C ILE A 129 -7.77 -15.13 -2.67
N LEU A 130 -7.65 -16.12 -1.80
CA LEU A 130 -6.43 -16.43 -1.07
C LEU A 130 -5.55 -17.50 -1.75
N ASN A 131 -6.12 -18.33 -2.60
CA ASN A 131 -5.50 -19.58 -3.10
C ASN A 131 -4.99 -19.54 -4.54
N PHE A 132 -4.44 -18.43 -5.02
CA PHE A 132 -3.47 -18.61 -6.09
C PHE A 132 -2.15 -19.12 -5.47
N GLY A 133 -2.10 -20.42 -5.10
CA GLY A 133 -0.86 -21.14 -4.83
C GLY A 133 -0.51 -21.46 -3.38
N HIS A 134 -1.40 -21.32 -2.39
CA HIS A 134 -1.13 -21.64 -0.99
C HIS A 134 -2.05 -22.72 -0.41
N SER A 135 -1.50 -23.53 0.52
CA SER A 135 -2.19 -24.65 1.14
C SER A 135 -3.37 -24.20 2.00
N SER A 136 -4.40 -25.03 2.07
CA SER A 136 -5.60 -24.87 2.91
C SER A 136 -5.33 -24.69 4.42
N GLU A 137 -4.09 -24.83 4.86
CA GLU A 137 -3.67 -24.67 6.26
C GLU A 137 -3.58 -23.21 6.72
N MET A 138 -3.61 -22.24 5.79
CA MET A 138 -3.57 -20.80 6.11
C MET A 138 -4.96 -20.20 6.35
N LEU A 139 -6.02 -20.96 6.22
CA LEU A 139 -7.37 -20.45 6.46
C LEU A 139 -7.70 -20.60 7.94
N ALA A 140 -8.00 -19.47 8.59
CA ALA A 140 -8.64 -19.50 9.89
C ALA A 140 -9.97 -20.25 9.81
N LYS A 141 -10.33 -20.94 10.87
CA LYS A 141 -11.65 -21.52 11.02
C LYS A 141 -12.71 -20.42 10.98
N GLU A 142 -13.88 -20.75 10.44
CA GLU A 142 -15.00 -19.82 10.36
C GLU A 142 -15.22 -19.11 11.71
N GLY A 143 -15.16 -17.76 11.73
CA GLY A 143 -15.37 -16.96 12.94
C GLY A 143 -14.11 -16.53 13.72
N GLU A 144 -12.92 -17.06 13.42
CA GLU A 144 -11.69 -16.70 14.17
C GLU A 144 -10.98 -15.48 13.58
N GLU A 145 -11.04 -15.27 12.27
CA GLU A 145 -10.36 -14.17 11.59
C GLU A 145 -11.13 -13.68 10.36
N SER A 146 -11.12 -12.39 10.09
CA SER A 146 -11.80 -11.89 8.92
C SER A 146 -11.00 -12.14 7.64
N VAL A 147 -11.71 -12.36 6.52
CA VAL A 147 -11.08 -12.49 5.19
C VAL A 147 -10.18 -11.30 4.86
N ASN A 148 -10.54 -10.09 5.31
CA ASN A 148 -9.75 -8.90 5.08
C ASN A 148 -8.45 -8.90 5.89
N SER A 149 -8.48 -9.40 7.13
CA SER A 149 -7.26 -9.62 7.93
C SER A 149 -6.37 -10.68 7.28
N LEU A 150 -6.94 -11.78 6.79
CA LEU A 150 -6.20 -12.82 6.06
C LEU A 150 -5.57 -12.29 4.77
N LEU A 151 -6.30 -11.48 4.00
CA LEU A 151 -5.75 -10.83 2.81
C LEU A 151 -4.58 -9.91 3.17
N THR A 152 -4.70 -9.13 4.25
CA THR A 152 -3.60 -8.30 4.76
C THR A 152 -2.37 -9.15 5.09
N LYS A 153 -2.56 -10.26 5.80
CA LYS A 153 -1.46 -11.21 6.11
C LYS A 153 -0.81 -11.76 4.85
N LYS A 154 -1.62 -12.13 3.86
CA LYS A 154 -1.12 -12.61 2.57
C LYS A 154 -0.24 -11.58 1.88
N LEU A 155 -0.73 -10.35 1.74
CA LEU A 155 0.01 -9.27 1.07
C LEU A 155 1.31 -8.94 1.80
N VAL A 156 1.29 -8.81 3.13
CA VAL A 156 2.50 -8.54 3.93
C VAL A 156 3.50 -9.69 3.80
N SER A 157 3.03 -10.94 3.92
CA SER A 157 3.90 -12.12 3.78
C SER A 157 4.55 -12.18 2.39
N PHE A 158 3.80 -11.81 1.35
CA PHE A 158 4.31 -11.75 -0.01
C PHE A 158 5.42 -10.70 -0.16
N VAL A 159 5.20 -9.47 0.34
CA VAL A 159 6.21 -8.41 0.34
C VAL A 159 7.46 -8.85 1.11
N LYS A 160 7.28 -9.39 2.33
CA LYS A 160 8.39 -9.86 3.18
C LYS A 160 9.17 -11.02 2.57
N GLY A 161 8.53 -11.86 1.75
CA GLY A 161 9.20 -12.91 0.98
C GLY A 161 10.15 -12.36 -0.07
N LEU A 162 9.88 -11.18 -0.61
CA LEU A 162 10.70 -10.52 -1.64
C LEU A 162 11.70 -9.53 -1.05
N ASP A 163 11.33 -8.84 0.04
CA ASP A 163 12.17 -7.91 0.79
C ASP A 163 11.86 -7.98 2.30
N PRO A 164 12.61 -8.78 3.06
CA PRO A 164 12.42 -8.89 4.51
C PRO A 164 13.05 -7.71 5.27
N THR A 165 13.74 -6.79 4.60
CA THR A 165 14.57 -5.76 5.26
C THR A 165 13.81 -4.50 5.59
N ARG A 166 12.75 -4.18 4.85
CA ARG A 166 11.97 -2.95 5.02
C ARG A 166 10.66 -3.20 5.72
N PRO A 167 10.18 -2.25 6.53
CA PRO A 167 8.87 -2.33 7.15
C PRO A 167 7.75 -2.23 6.11
N VAL A 168 6.59 -2.82 6.46
CA VAL A 168 5.36 -2.79 5.65
C VAL A 168 4.28 -2.03 6.41
N THR A 169 3.57 -1.16 5.70
CA THR A 169 2.46 -0.36 6.21
C THR A 169 1.27 -0.36 5.25
N ALA A 170 0.18 0.26 5.67
CA ALA A 170 -0.94 0.71 4.84
C ALA A 170 -1.46 2.04 5.38
N GLY A 171 -1.88 2.94 4.50
CA GLY A 171 -2.56 4.18 4.91
C GLY A 171 -4.02 3.90 5.21
N CYS A 172 -4.44 4.08 6.46
CA CYS A 172 -5.81 3.80 6.91
C CYS A 172 -6.53 5.07 7.35
N ASN A 173 -7.85 5.09 7.18
CA ASN A 173 -8.70 6.19 7.64
C ASN A 173 -9.81 5.73 8.61
N GLU A 174 -9.71 4.52 9.13
CA GLU A 174 -10.47 4.03 10.28
C GLU A 174 -9.52 3.79 11.46
N PRO A 175 -9.51 4.65 12.51
CA PRO A 175 -8.48 4.61 13.55
C PRO A 175 -8.77 3.63 14.69
N ASN A 176 -9.91 2.92 14.67
CA ASN A 176 -10.30 2.06 15.78
C ASN A 176 -9.73 0.63 15.66
N SER A 177 -9.73 -0.08 16.78
CA SER A 177 -9.22 -1.47 16.89
C SER A 177 -10.04 -2.50 16.09
N GLY A 178 -11.23 -2.14 15.59
CA GLY A 178 -12.04 -2.96 14.72
C GLY A 178 -11.53 -3.01 13.27
N ASN A 179 -10.61 -2.10 12.90
CA ASN A 179 -10.01 -2.08 11.58
C ASN A 179 -9.38 -3.44 11.23
N HIS A 180 -9.83 -4.05 10.15
CA HIS A 180 -9.42 -5.39 9.76
C HIS A 180 -7.92 -5.50 9.44
N LEU A 181 -7.31 -4.42 8.94
CA LEU A 181 -5.88 -4.41 8.66
C LEU A 181 -5.08 -4.41 9.97
N PHE A 182 -5.52 -3.65 10.97
CA PHE A 182 -4.87 -3.62 12.29
C PHE A 182 -5.05 -4.95 13.03
N ARG A 183 -6.24 -5.53 12.97
CA ARG A 183 -6.54 -6.86 13.55
C ARG A 183 -5.67 -7.97 12.97
N SER A 184 -5.15 -7.80 11.76
CA SER A 184 -4.22 -8.77 11.18
C SER A 184 -2.93 -8.95 12.00
N GLY A 185 -2.51 -7.90 12.71
CA GLY A 185 -1.32 -7.89 13.57
C GLY A 185 0.02 -8.01 12.83
N VAL A 186 0.04 -7.84 11.50
CA VAL A 186 1.24 -8.07 10.68
C VAL A 186 1.85 -6.81 10.08
N LEU A 187 1.18 -5.66 10.19
CA LEU A 187 1.75 -4.39 9.77
C LEU A 187 2.86 -3.98 10.74
N ASP A 188 4.05 -3.69 10.23
CA ASP A 188 5.16 -3.20 11.05
C ASP A 188 4.93 -1.77 11.55
N VAL A 189 4.21 -0.99 10.76
CA VAL A 189 3.85 0.40 11.06
C VAL A 189 2.39 0.62 10.70
N ILE A 190 1.65 1.24 11.62
CA ILE A 190 0.26 1.63 11.37
C ILE A 190 0.23 3.04 10.82
N GLY A 191 -0.27 3.20 9.59
CA GLY A 191 -0.42 4.48 8.91
C GLY A 191 -1.83 5.05 9.07
N TYR A 192 -1.94 6.30 9.52
CA TYR A 192 -3.21 7.01 9.64
C TYR A 192 -3.28 8.19 8.68
N ASN A 193 -4.36 8.24 7.90
CA ASN A 193 -4.73 9.41 7.12
C ASN A 193 -5.77 10.24 7.89
N TYR A 194 -5.59 11.57 7.94
CA TYR A 194 -6.53 12.56 8.52
C TYR A 194 -6.76 12.53 10.04
N HIS A 195 -6.27 11.51 10.75
CA HIS A 195 -6.57 11.24 12.17
C HIS A 195 -5.46 11.70 13.14
N ASN A 196 -4.83 12.84 12.86
CA ASN A 196 -3.76 13.37 13.71
C ASN A 196 -4.20 13.66 15.17
N LYS A 197 -5.49 13.88 15.41
CA LYS A 197 -6.05 14.08 16.76
C LYS A 197 -6.20 12.78 17.54
N ASP A 198 -6.25 11.66 16.85
CA ASP A 198 -6.48 10.33 17.44
C ASP A 198 -5.17 9.62 17.78
N ILE A 199 -4.02 10.15 17.35
CA ILE A 199 -2.68 9.58 17.60
C ILE A 199 -2.45 9.21 19.08
N PRO A 200 -2.85 10.01 20.07
CA PRO A 200 -2.68 9.65 21.49
C PRO A 200 -3.48 8.42 21.92
N ASN A 201 -4.49 8.02 21.18
CA ASN A 201 -5.44 6.95 21.50
C ASN A 201 -5.25 5.70 20.62
N VAL A 202 -4.20 5.69 19.82
CA VAL A 202 -3.87 4.55 18.95
C VAL A 202 -3.46 3.36 19.81
N PRO A 203 -4.03 2.16 19.59
CA PRO A 203 -3.69 0.97 20.35
C PRO A 203 -2.25 0.52 20.18
#